data_77c1f28e211fddbd7a42c201d7b9412c
#
_entry.id   77c1f28e211fddbd7a42c201d7b9412c
#
_cell.length_a   1.000
_cell.length_b   1.000
_cell.length_c   1.000
_cell.angle_alpha   90.00
_cell.angle_beta   90.00
_cell.angle_gamma   90.00
#
_symmetry.space_group_name_H-M   'P 1'
#
loop_
_entity.id
_entity.type
_entity.pdbx_description
1 polymer ?
#
loop_
_entity_poly.entity_id
_entity_poly.type
_entity_poly.pdbx_seq_one_letter_code
_entity_poly.pdbx_strand_id
1 'polypeptide(L)'
;MINRQIVLSELPRTALAVRHFQGREVRCPVPADGELLLRVLYIPLDAASRAWMQGATYRPGLVAGEVMAGLGLAEVVESCSASFQPGDLVCAETGWQTFAVVPAAGLIRLPRLEPLTHLLSVYGVXGLTAYFGLLECVRPVQGETLAVSAAAGAVGSIVGQIARIRGCRTVGIAGGASKCAWLVRELGFDAALDYKTGTLADDLRRTCPDGIDAYFDNTGGAILDACLPNMAEHGRVACCGAISQYDLDRPAAGPAGIPGLLIIKRLTLRGFLLGDFLESRERALSDLKAWVDSGQIKVYEDVLYGLESLPAALVGLLNGENFGKRIVKVA
;
A
#
# COMPACT_ATOMS: atom_id res chain seq x y z
N MET A 1 10.81 6.88 -31.59
CA MET A 1 9.71 6.64 -30.63
C MET A 1 9.81 7.69 -29.52
N ILE A 2 8.68 8.20 -29.04
CA ILE A 2 8.62 9.24 -28.01
C ILE A 2 8.27 8.61 -26.68
N ASN A 3 8.98 9.01 -25.63
CA ASN A 3 8.73 8.62 -24.25
C ASN A 3 8.09 9.82 -23.53
N ARG A 4 6.88 9.61 -23.00
CA ARG A 4 6.19 10.63 -22.21
C ARG A 4 6.51 10.36 -20.73
N GLN A 5 6.78 11.45 -20.00
CA GLN A 5 7.21 11.37 -18.59
C GLN A 5 6.44 12.36 -17.75
N ILE A 6 6.22 12.01 -16.49
CA ILE A 6 5.75 12.96 -15.46
C ILE A 6 6.92 13.20 -14.52
N VAL A 7 7.32 14.45 -14.41
CA VAL A 7 8.45 14.88 -13.59
C VAL A 7 7.91 15.49 -12.29
N LEU A 8 8.56 15.19 -11.18
CA LEU A 8 8.31 15.88 -9.92
C LEU A 8 9.11 17.19 -9.99
N SER A 9 8.46 18.26 -10.45
CA SER A 9 9.15 19.51 -10.76
C SER A 9 9.49 20.34 -9.51
N GLU A 10 8.75 20.09 -8.41
CA GLU A 10 8.94 20.85 -7.16
C GLU A 10 8.59 19.94 -5.99
N LEU A 11 9.41 19.94 -4.94
CA LEU A 11 9.08 19.20 -3.72
C LEU A 11 8.03 19.97 -2.91
N PRO A 12 6.94 19.31 -2.51
CA PRO A 12 5.91 20.00 -1.73
C PRO A 12 6.39 20.31 -0.31
N ARG A 13 6.06 21.49 0.16
CA ARG A 13 6.36 21.92 1.54
C ARG A 13 5.20 21.60 2.49
N THR A 14 4.00 21.52 1.93
CA THR A 14 2.78 21.19 2.66
C THR A 14 2.05 20.11 1.86
N ALA A 15 0.74 20.22 1.71
CA ALA A 15 -0.04 19.25 0.97
C ALA A 15 0.41 19.12 -0.48
N LEU A 16 0.47 17.89 -0.97
CA LEU A 16 0.79 17.61 -2.36
C LEU A 16 -0.33 18.14 -3.27
N ALA A 17 0.05 18.73 -4.39
CA ALA A 17 -0.90 19.25 -5.38
C ALA A 17 -0.40 18.91 -6.78
N VAL A 18 -1.32 18.91 -7.75
CA VAL A 18 -1.00 18.61 -9.15
C VAL A 18 0.09 19.51 -9.71
N ARG A 19 0.15 20.77 -9.27
CA ARG A 19 1.15 21.74 -9.74
C ARG A 19 2.59 21.34 -9.43
N HIS A 20 2.81 20.40 -8.51
CA HIS A 20 4.17 19.92 -8.21
C HIS A 20 4.71 18.99 -9.29
N PHE A 21 3.90 18.64 -10.26
CA PHE A 21 4.28 17.72 -11.34
C PHE A 21 4.19 18.41 -12.69
N GLN A 22 4.99 17.93 -13.63
CA GLN A 22 4.98 18.45 -15.00
C GLN A 22 5.20 17.32 -16.00
N GLY A 23 4.41 17.32 -17.07
CA GLY A 23 4.60 16.40 -18.17
C GLY A 23 5.71 16.87 -19.09
N ARG A 24 6.43 15.90 -19.69
CA ARG A 24 7.39 16.22 -20.75
C ARG A 24 7.51 15.05 -21.73
N GLU A 25 8.02 15.33 -22.91
CA GLU A 25 8.31 14.32 -23.91
C GLU A 25 9.80 14.30 -24.18
N VAL A 26 10.37 13.11 -24.25
CA VAL A 26 11.77 12.90 -24.57
C VAL A 26 11.91 11.78 -25.58
N ARG A 27 13.08 11.65 -26.17
CA ARG A 27 13.36 10.51 -27.04
C ARG A 27 13.36 9.23 -26.21
N CYS A 28 12.78 8.16 -26.78
CA CYS A 28 12.77 6.86 -26.12
C CYS A 28 14.22 6.39 -25.89
N PRO A 29 14.57 5.96 -24.66
CA PRO A 29 15.94 5.53 -24.37
C PRO A 29 16.26 4.19 -25.05
N VAL A 30 17.56 3.88 -25.14
CA VAL A 30 18.06 2.65 -25.75
C VAL A 30 18.77 1.84 -24.65
N PRO A 31 18.46 0.54 -24.50
CA PRO A 31 19.10 -0.25 -23.46
C PRO A 31 20.54 -0.59 -23.80
N ALA A 32 21.41 -0.59 -22.79
CA ALA A 32 22.79 -1.04 -22.88
C ALA A 32 22.87 -2.51 -22.48
N ASP A 33 24.07 -3.08 -22.58
CA ASP A 33 24.32 -4.47 -22.20
C ASP A 33 23.84 -4.75 -20.77
N GLY A 34 23.04 -5.80 -20.59
CA GLY A 34 22.43 -6.17 -19.31
C GLY A 34 21.15 -5.43 -18.98
N GLU A 35 20.66 -4.56 -19.86
CA GLU A 35 19.46 -3.77 -19.63
C GLU A 35 18.30 -4.20 -20.50
N LEU A 36 17.10 -3.77 -20.10
CA LEU A 36 15.85 -4.01 -20.81
C LEU A 36 15.21 -2.66 -21.13
N LEU A 37 14.63 -2.54 -22.35
CA LEU A 37 13.68 -1.47 -22.64
C LEU A 37 12.28 -2.00 -22.34
N LEU A 38 11.57 -1.32 -21.47
CA LEU A 38 10.25 -1.70 -21.00
C LEU A 38 9.20 -0.72 -21.53
N ARG A 39 8.05 -1.24 -21.94
CA ARG A 39 6.83 -0.45 -22.17
C ARG A 39 5.97 -0.59 -20.92
N VAL A 40 5.68 0.53 -20.26
CA VAL A 40 4.93 0.54 -19.00
C VAL A 40 3.45 0.39 -19.31
N LEU A 41 2.82 -0.61 -18.71
CA LEU A 41 1.40 -0.91 -18.89
C LEU A 41 0.55 -0.29 -17.80
N TYR A 42 0.99 -0.43 -16.53
CA TYR A 42 0.24 0.04 -15.36
C TYR A 42 1.21 0.57 -14.31
N ILE A 43 0.81 1.62 -13.62
CA ILE A 43 1.56 2.20 -12.49
C ILE A 43 0.67 2.14 -11.26
N PRO A 44 1.05 1.36 -10.22
CA PRO A 44 0.31 1.35 -8.95
C PRO A 44 0.71 2.57 -8.13
N LEU A 45 -0.25 3.20 -7.48
CA LEU A 45 0.03 4.35 -6.63
C LEU A 45 0.13 3.91 -5.17
N ASP A 46 1.06 4.52 -4.46
CA ASP A 46 1.34 4.21 -3.06
C ASP A 46 1.47 5.53 -2.29
N ALA A 47 0.74 5.63 -1.18
CA ALA A 47 0.82 6.80 -0.33
C ALA A 47 2.23 7.05 0.22
N ALA A 48 3.05 5.98 0.37
CA ALA A 48 4.43 6.12 0.82
C ALA A 48 5.28 7.00 -0.10
N SER A 49 4.88 7.15 -1.37
CA SER A 49 5.61 8.02 -2.29
C SER A 49 5.63 9.47 -1.80
N ARG A 50 4.62 9.89 -1.03
CA ARG A 50 4.62 11.23 -0.43
C ARG A 50 5.70 11.35 0.65
N ALA A 51 5.92 10.28 1.43
CA ALA A 51 7.00 10.28 2.43
C ALA A 51 8.38 10.39 1.75
N TRP A 52 8.54 9.78 0.57
CA TRP A 52 9.81 9.87 -0.18
C TRP A 52 10.14 11.30 -0.60
N MET A 53 9.15 12.17 -0.69
CA MET A 53 9.35 13.59 -1.02
C MET A 53 9.83 14.40 0.19
N GLN A 54 9.68 13.86 1.40
CA GLN A 54 10.11 14.52 2.63
C GLN A 54 11.60 14.28 2.96
N GLY A 55 12.18 13.24 2.37
CA GLY A 55 13.57 12.88 2.64
C GLY A 55 13.82 11.39 2.52
N ALA A 56 14.98 10.98 3.00
CA ALA A 56 15.35 9.56 2.96
C ALA A 56 14.52 8.73 3.93
N THR A 57 14.12 7.55 3.47
CA THR A 57 13.38 6.56 4.27
C THR A 57 14.13 5.23 4.13
N TYR A 58 13.45 4.13 3.73
CA TYR A 58 14.10 2.89 3.32
C TYR A 58 14.69 3.01 1.90
N ARG A 59 14.56 4.19 1.29
CA ARG A 59 15.14 4.55 0.00
C ARG A 59 15.61 6.00 0.05
N PRO A 60 16.47 6.44 -0.86
CA PRO A 60 16.86 7.86 -0.93
C PRO A 60 15.65 8.75 -1.19
N GLY A 61 15.69 9.95 -0.66
CA GLY A 61 14.64 10.97 -0.91
C GLY A 61 14.59 11.36 -2.37
N LEU A 62 13.42 11.80 -2.83
CA LEU A 62 13.23 12.22 -4.21
C LEU A 62 13.86 13.59 -4.45
N VAL A 63 14.27 13.83 -5.68
CA VAL A 63 14.92 15.06 -6.11
C VAL A 63 14.02 15.77 -7.12
N ALA A 64 13.81 17.09 -6.91
CA ALA A 64 13.02 17.87 -7.86
C ALA A 64 13.72 17.93 -9.22
N GLY A 65 12.93 17.84 -10.29
CA GLY A 65 13.42 17.86 -11.66
C GLY A 65 13.57 16.47 -12.28
N GLU A 66 13.41 15.42 -11.47
CA GLU A 66 13.54 14.04 -11.96
C GLU A 66 12.16 13.43 -12.27
N VAL A 67 12.16 12.41 -13.11
CA VAL A 67 10.94 11.62 -13.36
C VAL A 67 10.43 11.10 -12.01
N MET A 68 9.14 11.27 -11.75
CA MET A 68 8.55 10.79 -10.48
C MET A 68 8.82 9.30 -10.34
N ALA A 69 9.39 8.90 -9.22
CA ALA A 69 9.72 7.51 -8.94
C ALA A 69 8.47 6.66 -8.71
N GLY A 70 8.57 5.39 -9.04
CA GLY A 70 7.50 4.44 -8.77
C GLY A 70 7.68 3.14 -9.53
N LEU A 71 7.05 2.10 -9.00
CA LEU A 71 7.00 0.81 -9.68
C LEU A 71 6.07 0.90 -10.90
N GLY A 72 6.34 0.06 -11.89
CA GLY A 72 5.44 -0.13 -13.01
C GLY A 72 5.40 -1.60 -13.42
N LEU A 73 4.22 -2.07 -13.78
CA LEU A 73 4.07 -3.36 -14.46
C LEU A 73 4.32 -3.08 -15.94
N ALA A 74 5.26 -3.77 -16.51
CA ALA A 74 5.73 -3.45 -17.85
C ALA A 74 6.03 -4.70 -18.65
N GLU A 75 6.02 -4.51 -19.98
CA GLU A 75 6.35 -5.56 -20.94
C GLU A 75 7.71 -5.23 -21.55
N VAL A 76 8.56 -6.23 -21.66
CA VAL A 76 9.86 -6.08 -22.31
C VAL A 76 9.64 -5.84 -23.80
N VAL A 77 10.18 -4.74 -24.32
CA VAL A 77 10.14 -4.39 -25.76
C VAL A 77 11.44 -4.82 -26.43
N GLU A 78 12.57 -4.58 -25.75
CA GLU A 78 13.89 -4.92 -26.24
C GLU A 78 14.72 -5.42 -25.07
N SER A 79 15.48 -6.50 -25.27
CA SER A 79 16.31 -7.07 -24.23
C SER A 79 17.78 -7.14 -24.68
N CYS A 80 18.65 -6.58 -23.85
CA CYS A 80 20.11 -6.76 -23.97
C CYS A 80 20.60 -7.68 -22.84
N SER A 81 19.74 -8.61 -22.38
CA SER A 81 20.05 -9.59 -21.35
C SER A 81 19.57 -10.97 -21.80
N ALA A 82 20.37 -11.99 -21.56
CA ALA A 82 20.00 -13.37 -21.88
C ALA A 82 18.84 -13.90 -21.04
N SER A 83 18.51 -13.25 -19.92
CA SER A 83 17.49 -13.71 -18.98
C SER A 83 16.06 -13.35 -19.37
N PHE A 84 15.88 -12.43 -20.31
CA PHE A 84 14.56 -11.91 -20.70
C PHE A 84 14.45 -11.79 -22.22
N GLN A 85 13.22 -11.87 -22.71
CA GLN A 85 12.93 -11.68 -24.12
C GLN A 85 11.73 -10.75 -24.30
N PRO A 86 11.59 -10.14 -25.50
CA PRO A 86 10.41 -9.31 -25.78
C PRO A 86 9.12 -10.06 -25.50
N GLY A 87 8.17 -9.37 -24.86
CA GLY A 87 6.91 -9.95 -24.44
C GLY A 87 6.87 -10.41 -22.97
N ASP A 88 8.03 -10.57 -22.34
CA ASP A 88 8.06 -10.91 -20.91
C ASP A 88 7.48 -9.78 -20.08
N LEU A 89 6.78 -10.14 -18.98
CA LEU A 89 6.24 -9.17 -18.03
C LEU A 89 7.15 -9.08 -16.82
N VAL A 90 7.38 -7.85 -16.34
CA VAL A 90 8.14 -7.59 -15.12
C VAL A 90 7.48 -6.45 -14.35
N CYS A 91 7.74 -6.40 -13.04
CA CYS A 91 7.45 -5.23 -12.22
C CYS A 91 8.79 -4.62 -11.82
N ALA A 92 9.00 -3.36 -12.16
CA ALA A 92 10.30 -2.71 -11.98
C ALA A 92 10.12 -1.24 -11.56
N GLU A 93 11.20 -0.63 -11.09
CA GLU A 93 11.24 0.82 -10.80
C GLU A 93 11.30 1.57 -12.14
N THR A 94 10.15 1.72 -12.78
CA THR A 94 10.06 2.38 -14.08
C THR A 94 10.01 3.90 -13.96
N GLY A 95 9.54 4.40 -12.83
CA GLY A 95 9.13 5.80 -12.75
C GLY A 95 7.85 6.04 -13.54
N TRP A 96 7.36 7.26 -13.47
CA TRP A 96 6.10 7.66 -14.13
C TRP A 96 6.39 8.03 -15.59
N GLN A 97 6.46 7.03 -16.45
CA GLN A 97 6.76 7.25 -17.86
C GLN A 97 6.23 6.09 -18.72
N THR A 98 6.18 6.32 -20.03
CA THR A 98 5.63 5.31 -20.94
C THR A 98 6.66 4.23 -21.29
N PHE A 99 7.94 4.58 -21.33
CA PHE A 99 9.04 3.65 -21.57
C PHE A 99 10.12 3.85 -20.53
N ALA A 100 10.80 2.79 -20.14
CA ALA A 100 11.89 2.86 -19.17
C ALA A 100 12.98 1.87 -19.54
N VAL A 101 14.24 2.26 -19.34
CA VAL A 101 15.36 1.33 -19.39
C VAL A 101 15.74 0.99 -17.97
N VAL A 102 15.83 -0.32 -17.68
CA VAL A 102 16.16 -0.81 -16.33
C VAL A 102 17.17 -1.93 -16.44
N PRO A 103 18.02 -2.15 -15.40
CA PRO A 103 18.85 -3.36 -15.35
C PRO A 103 17.98 -4.60 -15.26
N ALA A 104 18.37 -5.66 -15.95
CA ALA A 104 17.67 -6.95 -15.86
C ALA A 104 17.94 -7.66 -14.55
N ALA A 105 19.08 -7.37 -13.92
CA ALA A 105 19.51 -8.05 -12.70
C ALA A 105 18.48 -7.84 -11.58
N GLY A 106 18.09 -8.93 -10.93
CA GLY A 106 17.15 -8.88 -9.81
C GLY A 106 15.69 -8.85 -10.19
N LEU A 107 15.37 -8.71 -11.48
CA LEU A 107 13.98 -8.76 -11.92
C LEU A 107 13.48 -10.20 -12.04
N ILE A 108 12.19 -10.37 -11.81
CA ILE A 108 11.50 -11.66 -11.90
C ILE A 108 10.49 -11.58 -13.04
N ARG A 109 10.51 -12.60 -13.92
CA ARG A 109 9.47 -12.73 -14.96
C ARG A 109 8.15 -13.07 -14.28
N LEU A 110 7.11 -12.31 -14.59
CA LEU A 110 5.79 -12.49 -13.98
C LEU A 110 4.87 -13.28 -14.93
N PRO A 111 3.94 -14.06 -14.37
CA PRO A 111 2.97 -14.78 -15.20
C PRO A 111 1.95 -13.80 -15.79
N ARG A 112 1.38 -14.16 -16.95
CA ARG A 112 0.25 -13.41 -17.52
C ARG A 112 -1.03 -13.90 -16.86
N LEU A 113 -1.58 -13.09 -15.98
CA LEU A 113 -2.82 -13.35 -15.27
C LEU A 113 -3.94 -12.48 -15.87
N GLU A 114 -5.18 -12.86 -15.60
CA GLU A 114 -6.34 -12.04 -15.91
C GLU A 114 -7.12 -11.82 -14.62
N PRO A 115 -7.28 -10.56 -14.20
CA PRO A 115 -6.67 -9.36 -14.78
C PRO A 115 -5.20 -9.16 -14.38
N LEU A 116 -4.41 -8.54 -15.25
CA LEU A 116 -2.99 -8.26 -14.98
C LEU A 116 -2.79 -7.41 -13.72
N THR A 117 -3.76 -6.57 -13.39
CA THR A 117 -3.68 -5.66 -12.24
C THR A 117 -3.54 -6.39 -10.91
N HIS A 118 -3.98 -7.65 -10.83
CA HIS A 118 -3.77 -8.46 -9.61
C HIS A 118 -2.28 -8.61 -9.28
N LEU A 119 -1.39 -8.52 -10.26
CA LEU A 119 0.06 -8.53 -10.02
C LEU A 119 0.55 -7.28 -9.27
N LEU A 120 -0.26 -6.22 -9.26
CA LEU A 120 0.06 -4.96 -8.57
C LEU A 120 -0.74 -4.77 -7.30
N SER A 121 -1.76 -5.58 -7.07
CA SER A 121 -2.63 -5.48 -5.90
C SER A 121 -2.44 -6.71 -5.01
N VAL A 122 -3.30 -7.71 -5.14
CA VAL A 122 -3.31 -8.85 -4.22
C VAL A 122 -2.06 -9.72 -4.33
N TYR A 123 -1.48 -9.88 -5.52
CA TYR A 123 -0.25 -10.66 -5.70
C TYR A 123 1.01 -9.79 -5.75
N GLY A 124 0.86 -8.50 -5.56
CA GLY A 124 1.96 -7.53 -5.50
C GLY A 124 2.24 -7.05 -4.09
N VAL A 125 2.84 -5.89 -4.03
CA VAL A 125 3.22 -5.29 -2.74
C VAL A 125 2.05 -5.19 -1.76
N UNK A 126 0.93 -4.90 -2.12
CA UNK A 126 -0.10 -4.71 -1.41
C UNK A 126 -0.50 -5.84 -0.73
N GLY A 127 -0.77 -6.89 -1.43
CA GLY A 127 -1.22 -8.14 -0.80
C GLY A 127 -0.15 -8.81 0.06
N LEU A 128 1.07 -8.82 -0.42
CA LEU A 128 2.17 -9.41 0.35
C LEU A 128 2.41 -8.66 1.67
N THR A 129 2.29 -7.34 1.67
CA THR A 129 2.40 -6.54 2.91
C THR A 129 1.28 -6.92 3.88
N ALA A 130 0.06 -7.06 3.38
CA ALA A 130 -1.06 -7.48 4.22
C ALA A 130 -0.80 -8.87 4.82
N TYR A 131 -0.35 -9.80 3.99
CA TYR A 131 -0.09 -11.17 4.40
C TYR A 131 0.97 -11.23 5.51
N PHE A 132 2.15 -10.66 5.25
CA PHE A 132 3.26 -10.78 6.19
C PHE A 132 3.06 -9.93 7.45
N GLY A 133 2.56 -8.71 7.29
CA GLY A 133 2.30 -7.86 8.46
C GLY A 133 1.28 -8.49 9.39
N LEU A 134 0.26 -9.11 8.81
CA LEU A 134 -0.76 -9.77 9.64
C LEU A 134 -0.23 -11.08 10.24
N LEU A 135 0.29 -11.98 9.39
CA LEU A 135 0.54 -13.36 9.81
C LEU A 135 1.90 -13.54 10.49
N GLU A 136 2.87 -12.64 10.25
CA GLU A 136 4.20 -12.75 10.85
C GLU A 136 4.45 -11.72 11.95
N CYS A 137 3.76 -10.57 11.93
CA CYS A 137 4.00 -9.52 12.91
C CYS A 137 2.99 -9.55 14.06
N VAL A 138 1.70 -9.53 13.79
CA VAL A 138 0.69 -9.57 14.86
C VAL A 138 0.15 -10.98 15.15
N ARG A 139 0.24 -11.89 14.20
CA ARG A 139 -0.08 -13.31 14.39
C ARG A 139 -1.43 -13.53 15.10
N PRO A 140 -2.51 -13.02 14.52
CA PRO A 140 -3.79 -13.14 15.18
C PRO A 140 -4.25 -14.60 15.24
N VAL A 141 -4.94 -14.97 16.30
CA VAL A 141 -5.47 -16.32 16.46
C VAL A 141 -7.00 -16.29 16.44
N GLN A 142 -7.60 -17.44 16.15
CA GLN A 142 -9.06 -17.57 16.08
C GLN A 142 -9.72 -17.04 17.34
N GLY A 143 -10.77 -16.25 17.18
CA GLY A 143 -11.54 -15.67 18.26
C GLY A 143 -11.07 -14.31 18.71
N GLU A 144 -9.88 -13.87 18.31
CA GLU A 144 -9.38 -12.55 18.67
C GLU A 144 -10.07 -11.44 17.85
N THR A 145 -10.03 -10.22 18.39
CA THR A 145 -10.50 -9.03 17.69
C THR A 145 -9.33 -8.35 17.02
N LEU A 146 -9.42 -8.22 15.69
CA LEU A 146 -8.45 -7.47 14.91
C LEU A 146 -9.05 -6.13 14.47
N ALA A 147 -8.34 -5.04 14.73
CA ALA A 147 -8.65 -3.74 14.13
C ALA A 147 -7.63 -3.41 13.04
N VAL A 148 -8.07 -2.69 12.00
CA VAL A 148 -7.17 -2.25 10.94
C VAL A 148 -7.53 -0.83 10.50
N SER A 149 -6.55 0.06 10.44
CA SER A 149 -6.76 1.42 9.95
C SER A 149 -6.55 1.49 8.44
N ALA A 150 -7.10 2.52 7.79
CA ALA A 150 -7.18 2.64 6.35
C ALA A 150 -7.74 1.34 5.75
N ALA A 151 -8.79 0.85 6.39
CA ALA A 151 -9.34 -0.47 6.10
C ALA A 151 -9.86 -0.61 4.67
N ALA A 152 -10.29 0.50 4.05
CA ALA A 152 -10.81 0.48 2.68
C ALA A 152 -9.70 0.66 1.63
N GLY A 153 -8.44 0.75 2.06
CA GLY A 153 -7.30 0.93 1.16
C GLY A 153 -6.72 -0.39 0.66
N ALA A 154 -5.62 -0.28 -0.07
CA ALA A 154 -4.99 -1.43 -0.74
C ALA A 154 -4.58 -2.54 0.23
N VAL A 155 -3.89 -2.18 1.31
CA VAL A 155 -3.43 -3.16 2.30
C VAL A 155 -4.57 -3.54 3.26
N GLY A 156 -5.25 -2.52 3.81
CA GLY A 156 -6.26 -2.73 4.85
C GLY A 156 -7.40 -3.63 4.41
N SER A 157 -7.84 -3.51 3.15
CA SER A 157 -8.94 -4.33 2.64
C SER A 157 -8.58 -5.81 2.58
N ILE A 158 -7.31 -6.11 2.33
CA ILE A 158 -6.82 -7.49 2.30
C ILE A 158 -6.59 -8.00 3.72
N VAL A 159 -6.01 -7.17 4.60
CA VAL A 159 -5.77 -7.53 6.00
C VAL A 159 -7.05 -8.03 6.68
N GLY A 160 -8.15 -7.27 6.55
CA GLY A 160 -9.41 -7.66 7.19
C GLY A 160 -9.94 -8.99 6.67
N GLN A 161 -9.82 -9.22 5.36
CA GLN A 161 -10.30 -10.48 4.79
C GLN A 161 -9.44 -11.67 5.23
N ILE A 162 -8.11 -11.51 5.29
CA ILE A 162 -7.24 -12.59 5.80
C ILE A 162 -7.57 -12.85 7.28
N ALA A 163 -7.79 -11.81 8.07
CA ALA A 163 -8.15 -11.98 9.48
C ALA A 163 -9.45 -12.77 9.64
N ARG A 164 -10.45 -12.51 8.77
CA ARG A 164 -11.69 -13.32 8.76
C ARG A 164 -11.40 -14.77 8.44
N ILE A 165 -10.54 -15.03 7.45
CA ILE A 165 -10.15 -16.41 7.10
C ILE A 165 -9.50 -17.10 8.32
N ARG A 166 -8.78 -16.34 9.14
CA ARG A 166 -8.15 -16.84 10.37
C ARG A 166 -9.13 -16.95 11.55
N GLY A 167 -10.38 -16.59 11.35
CA GLY A 167 -11.41 -16.73 12.38
C GLY A 167 -11.46 -15.60 13.40
N CYS A 168 -10.92 -14.43 13.02
CA CYS A 168 -10.94 -13.25 13.89
C CYS A 168 -12.22 -12.43 13.69
N ARG A 169 -12.62 -11.72 14.73
CA ARG A 169 -13.60 -10.64 14.61
C ARG A 169 -12.87 -9.42 14.05
N THR A 170 -13.41 -8.79 13.01
CA THR A 170 -12.72 -7.73 12.28
C THR A 170 -13.42 -6.38 12.41
N VAL A 171 -12.64 -5.38 12.77
CA VAL A 171 -13.12 -3.99 12.91
C VAL A 171 -12.29 -3.11 12.00
N GLY A 172 -12.94 -2.51 11.00
CA GLY A 172 -12.26 -1.62 10.06
C GLY A 172 -12.39 -0.16 10.47
N ILE A 173 -11.33 0.62 10.32
CA ILE A 173 -11.36 2.06 10.54
C ILE A 173 -11.14 2.74 9.19
N ALA A 174 -12.08 3.58 8.76
CA ALA A 174 -12.02 4.22 7.45
C ALA A 174 -12.65 5.61 7.53
N GLY A 175 -12.51 6.39 6.48
CA GLY A 175 -13.03 7.75 6.45
C GLY A 175 -14.34 7.86 5.69
N GLY A 176 -15.41 8.07 6.41
CA GLY A 176 -16.74 8.32 5.84
C GLY A 176 -17.67 7.12 5.89
N ALA A 177 -18.96 7.41 6.00
CA ALA A 177 -20.00 6.39 6.12
C ALA A 177 -20.03 5.43 4.93
N SER A 178 -19.74 5.93 3.73
CA SER A 178 -19.75 5.11 2.52
C SER A 178 -18.70 4.00 2.58
N LYS A 179 -17.47 4.34 2.99
CA LYS A 179 -16.41 3.34 3.13
C LYS A 179 -16.73 2.35 4.25
N CYS A 180 -17.26 2.83 5.36
CA CYS A 180 -17.62 1.95 6.47
C CYS A 180 -18.70 0.95 6.04
N ALA A 181 -19.74 1.42 5.35
CA ALA A 181 -20.79 0.54 4.83
C ALA A 181 -20.25 -0.48 3.85
N TRP A 182 -19.33 -0.06 2.97
CA TRP A 182 -18.70 -0.93 1.98
C TRP A 182 -17.88 -2.04 2.66
N LEU A 183 -17.12 -1.69 3.71
CA LEU A 183 -16.34 -2.69 4.45
C LEU A 183 -17.20 -3.82 4.99
N VAL A 184 -18.36 -3.45 5.57
CA VAL A 184 -19.27 -4.44 6.17
C VAL A 184 -19.96 -5.25 5.07
N ARG A 185 -20.55 -4.57 4.09
CA ARG A 185 -21.40 -5.24 3.08
C ARG A 185 -20.60 -6.03 2.05
N GLU A 186 -19.46 -5.47 1.60
CA GLU A 186 -18.71 -6.07 0.49
C GLU A 186 -17.56 -6.97 0.97
N LEU A 187 -16.85 -6.54 2.01
CA LEU A 187 -15.68 -7.27 2.50
C LEU A 187 -15.96 -8.13 3.73
N GLY A 188 -17.17 -8.01 4.29
CA GLY A 188 -17.58 -8.86 5.40
C GLY A 188 -16.93 -8.54 6.74
N PHE A 189 -16.52 -7.28 6.94
CA PHE A 189 -16.06 -6.87 8.26
C PHE A 189 -17.21 -6.94 9.26
N ASP A 190 -16.92 -7.32 10.50
CA ASP A 190 -17.93 -7.40 11.56
C ASP A 190 -18.40 -6.02 11.99
N ALA A 191 -17.52 -5.02 11.94
CA ALA A 191 -17.86 -3.63 12.22
C ALA A 191 -16.92 -2.70 11.47
N ALA A 192 -17.37 -1.47 11.25
CA ALA A 192 -16.54 -0.44 10.65
C ALA A 192 -16.82 0.89 11.33
N LEU A 193 -15.76 1.64 11.62
CA LEU A 193 -15.82 2.90 12.38
C LEU A 193 -15.28 4.03 11.52
N ASP A 194 -16.03 5.14 11.52
CA ASP A 194 -15.66 6.34 10.77
C ASP A 194 -14.83 7.27 11.66
N TYR A 195 -13.53 7.37 11.36
CA TYR A 195 -12.65 8.21 12.19
C TYR A 195 -12.94 9.71 12.07
N LYS A 196 -13.70 10.10 11.03
CA LYS A 196 -14.01 11.52 10.78
C LYS A 196 -15.08 12.07 11.71
N THR A 197 -15.79 11.21 12.46
CA THR A 197 -16.83 11.66 13.40
C THR A 197 -16.26 12.40 14.61
N GLY A 198 -14.98 12.19 14.92
CA GLY A 198 -14.36 12.77 16.11
C GLY A 198 -14.57 11.96 17.38
N THR A 199 -15.22 10.80 17.29
CA THR A 199 -15.56 9.96 18.45
C THR A 199 -14.89 8.59 18.43
N LEU A 200 -13.83 8.43 17.64
CA LEU A 200 -13.23 7.11 17.37
C LEU A 200 -12.86 6.35 18.66
N ALA A 201 -12.25 7.02 19.63
CA ALA A 201 -11.82 6.33 20.87
C ALA A 201 -13.00 5.72 21.62
N ASP A 202 -14.12 6.46 21.72
CA ASP A 202 -15.32 5.96 22.36
C ASP A 202 -16.00 4.89 21.52
N ASP A 203 -16.00 5.06 20.21
CA ASP A 203 -16.58 4.05 19.29
C ASP A 203 -15.81 2.74 19.41
N LEU A 204 -14.48 2.79 19.49
CA LEU A 204 -13.65 1.61 19.69
C LEU A 204 -13.98 0.92 21.03
N ARG A 205 -14.14 1.71 22.08
CA ARG A 205 -14.47 1.16 23.41
C ARG A 205 -15.79 0.39 23.38
N ARG A 206 -16.80 0.95 22.69
CA ARG A 206 -18.11 0.31 22.56
C ARG A 206 -18.07 -0.92 21.66
N THR A 207 -17.31 -0.83 20.56
CA THR A 207 -17.25 -1.88 19.55
C THR A 207 -16.36 -3.04 19.96
N CYS A 208 -15.30 -2.74 20.75
CA CYS A 208 -14.34 -3.73 21.23
C CYS A 208 -14.31 -3.72 22.75
N PRO A 209 -15.39 -4.18 23.41
CA PRO A 209 -15.47 -4.07 24.88
C PRO A 209 -14.41 -4.89 25.61
N ASP A 210 -13.90 -5.96 24.98
CA ASP A 210 -12.83 -6.77 25.57
C ASP A 210 -11.44 -6.34 25.09
N GLY A 211 -11.38 -5.24 24.32
CA GLY A 211 -10.14 -4.71 23.78
C GLY A 211 -9.79 -5.25 22.40
N ILE A 212 -8.78 -4.63 21.81
CA ILE A 212 -8.25 -5.02 20.49
C ILE A 212 -7.04 -5.93 20.72
N ASP A 213 -7.11 -7.18 20.28
CA ASP A 213 -6.00 -8.12 20.45
C ASP A 213 -4.88 -7.87 19.44
N ALA A 214 -5.26 -7.54 18.21
CA ALA A 214 -4.30 -7.29 17.14
C ALA A 214 -4.71 -6.03 16.38
N TYR A 215 -3.76 -5.12 16.17
CA TYR A 215 -4.03 -3.90 15.41
C TYR A 215 -3.04 -3.78 14.26
N PHE A 216 -3.56 -3.60 13.06
CA PHE A 216 -2.74 -3.39 11.88
C PHE A 216 -2.80 -1.89 11.55
N ASP A 217 -1.69 -1.20 11.80
CA ASP A 217 -1.65 0.26 11.69
C ASP A 217 -1.05 0.72 10.37
N ASN A 218 -1.89 1.29 9.52
CA ASN A 218 -1.49 1.92 8.27
C ASN A 218 -1.37 3.44 8.40
N THR A 219 -1.81 4.03 9.51
CA THR A 219 -2.04 5.47 9.58
C THR A 219 -1.19 6.22 10.58
N GLY A 220 -0.90 5.63 11.73
CA GLY A 220 -0.29 6.40 12.82
C GLY A 220 -1.23 7.49 13.33
N GLY A 221 -0.65 8.52 13.93
CA GLY A 221 -1.35 9.74 14.32
C GLY A 221 -2.54 9.52 15.23
N ALA A 222 -3.59 10.32 15.06
CA ALA A 222 -4.76 10.31 15.93
C ALA A 222 -5.48 8.94 15.98
N ILE A 223 -5.41 8.18 14.89
CA ILE A 223 -6.04 6.85 14.87
C ILE A 223 -5.26 5.89 15.77
N LEU A 224 -3.93 5.90 15.68
CA LEU A 224 -3.09 5.11 16.58
C LEU A 224 -3.31 5.54 18.03
N ASP A 225 -3.40 6.87 18.29
CA ASP A 225 -3.67 7.40 19.62
C ASP A 225 -5.00 6.87 20.19
N ALA A 226 -6.01 6.69 19.34
CA ALA A 226 -7.31 6.16 19.75
C ALA A 226 -7.26 4.64 19.98
N CYS A 227 -6.46 3.92 19.19
CA CYS A 227 -6.39 2.46 19.28
C CYS A 227 -5.60 1.98 20.49
N LEU A 228 -4.46 2.60 20.80
CA LEU A 228 -3.57 2.11 21.85
C LEU A 228 -4.24 1.95 23.21
N PRO A 229 -5.02 2.94 23.71
CA PRO A 229 -5.71 2.76 25.00
C PRO A 229 -6.80 1.69 24.94
N ASN A 230 -7.28 1.35 23.75
CA ASN A 230 -8.33 0.35 23.55
C ASN A 230 -7.78 -1.06 23.25
N MET A 231 -6.46 -1.24 23.30
CA MET A 231 -5.85 -2.56 23.13
C MET A 231 -6.14 -3.45 24.34
N ALA A 232 -6.28 -4.73 24.08
CA ALA A 232 -6.35 -5.76 25.12
C ALA A 232 -4.97 -5.98 25.73
N GLU A 233 -4.91 -6.63 26.88
CA GLU A 233 -3.63 -7.06 27.47
C GLU A 233 -2.92 -8.01 26.51
N HIS A 234 -1.61 -7.85 26.37
CA HIS A 234 -0.76 -8.61 25.44
C HIS A 234 -1.11 -8.34 23.97
N GLY A 235 -1.80 -7.23 23.69
CA GLY A 235 -2.13 -6.82 22.35
C GLY A 235 -0.87 -6.58 21.48
N ARG A 236 -1.01 -6.79 20.16
CA ARG A 236 0.10 -6.65 19.24
C ARG A 236 -0.29 -5.66 18.14
N VAL A 237 0.66 -4.79 17.78
CA VAL A 237 0.46 -3.78 16.72
C VAL A 237 1.51 -4.00 15.64
N ALA A 238 1.07 -4.19 14.39
CA ALA A 238 1.96 -4.14 13.23
C ALA A 238 1.97 -2.70 12.71
N CYS A 239 3.13 -2.08 12.75
CA CYS A 239 3.30 -0.70 12.25
C CYS A 239 3.73 -0.78 10.79
N CYS A 240 2.75 -0.62 9.91
CA CYS A 240 2.92 -0.76 8.46
C CYS A 240 3.13 0.57 7.76
N GLY A 241 2.45 1.62 8.22
CA GLY A 241 2.54 2.93 7.59
C GLY A 241 2.11 4.03 8.53
N ALA A 242 2.35 5.27 8.10
CA ALA A 242 2.00 6.46 8.86
C ALA A 242 1.37 7.50 7.94
N ILE A 243 0.36 7.06 7.16
CA ILE A 243 -0.20 7.87 6.09
C ILE A 243 -0.73 9.22 6.59
N SER A 244 -1.20 9.29 7.84
CA SER A 244 -1.67 10.53 8.43
C SER A 244 -0.56 11.60 8.55
N GLN A 245 0.70 11.18 8.45
CA GLN A 245 1.84 12.08 8.61
C GLN A 245 2.55 12.40 7.29
N TYR A 246 2.21 11.69 6.21
CA TYR A 246 2.96 11.82 4.97
C TYR A 246 2.79 13.19 4.30
N ASP A 247 1.61 13.79 4.41
CA ASP A 247 1.34 15.06 3.74
C ASP A 247 1.51 16.28 4.67
N LEU A 248 2.28 16.10 5.75
CA LEU A 248 2.61 17.17 6.70
C LEU A 248 4.01 17.71 6.42
N ASP A 249 4.24 18.96 6.82
CA ASP A 249 5.55 19.58 6.72
C ASP A 249 6.60 18.82 7.55
N ARG A 250 6.17 18.33 8.71
CA ARG A 250 6.99 17.49 9.59
C ARG A 250 6.07 16.54 10.36
N PRO A 251 6.60 15.40 10.80
CA PRO A 251 5.78 14.46 11.56
C PRO A 251 5.19 15.10 12.80
N ALA A 252 3.95 14.77 13.11
CA ALA A 252 3.31 15.18 14.35
C ALA A 252 3.97 14.49 15.53
N ALA A 253 3.79 15.05 16.73
CA ALA A 253 4.25 14.41 17.95
C ALA A 253 3.57 13.03 18.10
N GLY A 254 4.32 12.09 18.61
CA GLY A 254 3.79 10.73 18.80
C GLY A 254 2.80 10.66 19.96
N PRO A 255 2.15 9.50 20.12
CA PRO A 255 1.17 9.34 21.19
C PRO A 255 1.80 9.51 22.57
N ALA A 256 1.07 10.19 23.45
CA ALA A 256 1.51 10.44 24.83
C ALA A 256 1.33 9.16 25.67
N GLY A 257 2.19 9.00 26.67
CA GLY A 257 2.06 7.93 27.65
C GLY A 257 2.36 6.53 27.13
N ILE A 258 3.06 6.43 26.02
CA ILE A 258 3.36 5.15 25.39
C ILE A 258 4.06 4.17 26.35
N PRO A 259 5.17 4.53 27.04
CA PRO A 259 5.81 3.56 27.93
C PRO A 259 4.87 3.00 28.99
N GLY A 260 4.02 3.85 29.57
CA GLY A 260 3.05 3.41 30.57
C GLY A 260 2.04 2.41 30.00
N LEU A 261 1.50 2.70 28.82
CA LEU A 261 0.57 1.80 28.15
C LEU A 261 1.22 0.45 27.82
N LEU A 262 2.43 0.48 27.30
CA LEU A 262 3.16 -0.76 26.96
C LEU A 262 3.34 -1.62 28.20
N ILE A 263 3.71 -0.99 29.34
CA ILE A 263 3.92 -1.72 30.59
C ILE A 263 2.61 -2.30 31.11
N ILE A 264 1.60 -1.45 31.24
CA ILE A 264 0.33 -1.85 31.88
C ILE A 264 -0.36 -2.94 31.09
N LYS A 265 -0.37 -2.81 29.76
CA LYS A 265 -1.05 -3.76 28.88
C LYS A 265 -0.11 -4.80 28.26
N ARG A 266 1.19 -4.75 28.53
CA ARG A 266 2.21 -5.66 27.99
C ARG A 266 2.11 -5.73 26.45
N LEU A 267 2.01 -4.55 25.81
CA LEU A 267 1.83 -4.48 24.36
C LEU A 267 3.14 -4.70 23.62
N THR A 268 3.02 -5.23 22.39
CA THR A 268 4.12 -5.30 21.44
C THR A 268 3.78 -4.43 20.24
N LEU A 269 4.68 -3.51 19.89
CA LEU A 269 4.57 -2.71 18.67
C LEU A 269 5.73 -3.11 17.76
N ARG A 270 5.44 -3.56 16.55
CA ARG A 270 6.46 -4.07 15.64
C ARG A 270 6.37 -3.39 14.26
N GLY A 271 7.46 -2.70 13.87
CA GLY A 271 7.62 -2.23 12.50
C GLY A 271 8.13 -3.34 11.59
N PHE A 272 7.87 -3.23 10.30
CA PHE A 272 8.35 -4.21 9.32
C PHE A 272 8.39 -3.60 7.93
N LEU A 273 9.21 -4.20 7.08
CA LEU A 273 9.23 -3.91 5.64
C LEU A 273 9.02 -5.22 4.89
N LEU A 274 8.35 -5.16 3.74
CA LEU A 274 8.11 -6.35 2.92
C LEU A 274 9.42 -7.10 2.60
N GLY A 275 10.50 -6.34 2.41
CA GLY A 275 11.81 -6.93 2.12
C GLY A 275 12.30 -7.96 3.14
N ASP A 276 11.81 -7.85 4.39
CA ASP A 276 12.21 -8.78 5.46
C ASP A 276 11.71 -10.20 5.24
N PHE A 277 10.75 -10.41 4.31
CA PHE A 277 10.02 -11.67 4.16
C PHE A 277 10.13 -12.28 2.76
N LEU A 278 11.01 -11.76 1.91
CA LEU A 278 11.05 -12.19 0.50
C LEU A 278 11.33 -13.68 0.32
N GLU A 279 12.03 -14.31 1.26
CA GLU A 279 12.30 -15.75 1.21
C GLU A 279 11.01 -16.58 1.30
N SER A 280 9.95 -16.04 1.90
CA SER A 280 8.67 -16.75 2.05
C SER A 280 7.64 -16.29 1.02
N ARG A 281 8.07 -15.53 0.00
CA ARG A 281 7.17 -14.93 -0.98
C ARG A 281 6.30 -15.97 -1.70
N GLU A 282 6.88 -17.08 -2.11
CA GLU A 282 6.13 -18.09 -2.86
C GLU A 282 5.00 -18.71 -2.04
N ARG A 283 5.26 -18.98 -0.75
CA ARG A 283 4.23 -19.46 0.16
C ARG A 283 3.06 -18.46 0.24
N ALA A 284 3.40 -17.19 0.44
CA ALA A 284 2.38 -16.15 0.55
C ALA A 284 1.54 -16.04 -0.73
N LEU A 285 2.19 -16.09 -1.89
CA LEU A 285 1.49 -16.03 -3.18
C LEU A 285 0.57 -17.23 -3.37
N SER A 286 1.01 -18.41 -2.96
CA SER A 286 0.20 -19.64 -3.04
C SER A 286 -1.07 -19.51 -2.19
N ASP A 287 -0.93 -19.03 -0.94
CA ASP A 287 -2.07 -18.84 -0.04
C ASP A 287 -3.03 -17.78 -0.59
N LEU A 288 -2.48 -16.62 -1.00
CA LEU A 288 -3.30 -15.52 -1.54
C LEU A 288 -4.07 -15.99 -2.78
N LYS A 289 -3.38 -16.74 -3.66
CA LYS A 289 -4.04 -17.26 -4.86
C LYS A 289 -5.19 -18.21 -4.49
N ALA A 290 -4.95 -19.12 -3.55
CA ALA A 290 -6.00 -20.06 -3.12
C ALA A 290 -7.21 -19.31 -2.55
N TRP A 291 -6.98 -18.26 -1.76
CA TRP A 291 -8.06 -17.47 -1.17
C TRP A 291 -8.82 -16.63 -2.20
N VAL A 292 -8.13 -16.11 -3.21
CA VAL A 292 -8.79 -15.37 -4.30
C VAL A 292 -9.60 -16.35 -5.17
N ASP A 293 -8.99 -17.47 -5.56
CA ASP A 293 -9.65 -18.46 -6.43
C ASP A 293 -10.91 -19.05 -5.77
N SER A 294 -10.89 -19.20 -4.43
CA SER A 294 -12.05 -19.73 -3.69
C SER A 294 -13.08 -18.65 -3.35
N GLY A 295 -12.80 -17.37 -3.67
CA GLY A 295 -13.69 -16.27 -3.35
C GLY A 295 -13.63 -15.81 -1.90
N GLN A 296 -12.69 -16.32 -1.11
CA GLN A 296 -12.51 -15.88 0.28
C GLN A 296 -11.90 -14.48 0.37
N ILE A 297 -11.11 -14.10 -0.65
CA ILE A 297 -10.64 -12.73 -0.80
C ILE A 297 -11.24 -12.14 -2.08
N LYS A 298 -11.95 -11.03 -1.93
CA LYS A 298 -12.42 -10.21 -3.04
C LYS A 298 -11.38 -9.11 -3.28
N VAL A 299 -10.95 -8.97 -4.53
CA VAL A 299 -9.93 -7.98 -4.89
C VAL A 299 -10.61 -6.75 -5.44
N TYR A 300 -10.32 -5.60 -4.86
CA TYR A 300 -10.87 -4.32 -5.31
C TYR A 300 -9.74 -3.42 -5.79
N GLU A 301 -9.92 -2.89 -6.99
CA GLU A 301 -8.94 -2.05 -7.66
C GLU A 301 -9.64 -0.84 -8.25
N ASP A 302 -9.07 0.33 -8.03
CA ASP A 302 -9.56 1.61 -8.52
C ASP A 302 -8.64 1.99 -9.68
N VAL A 303 -9.06 1.62 -10.92
CA VAL A 303 -8.22 1.78 -12.11
C VAL A 303 -8.58 3.07 -12.84
N LEU A 304 -7.60 3.95 -12.98
CA LEU A 304 -7.70 5.19 -13.74
C LEU A 304 -6.89 5.05 -15.02
N TYR A 305 -7.04 5.98 -15.95
CA TYR A 305 -6.48 5.83 -17.31
C TYR A 305 -5.66 7.05 -17.72
N GLY A 306 -4.54 6.78 -18.37
CA GLY A 306 -3.68 7.78 -18.95
C GLY A 306 -2.57 8.25 -18.04
N LEU A 307 -1.36 8.31 -18.56
CA LEU A 307 -0.18 8.76 -17.82
C LEU A 307 -0.43 10.11 -17.14
N GLU A 308 -1.10 11.02 -17.84
CA GLU A 308 -1.39 12.37 -17.37
C GLU A 308 -2.30 12.42 -16.15
N SER A 309 -3.00 11.32 -15.84
CA SER A 309 -3.88 11.27 -14.66
C SER A 309 -3.10 11.01 -13.35
N LEU A 310 -1.84 10.57 -13.43
CA LEU A 310 -1.07 10.16 -12.25
C LEU A 310 -0.97 11.23 -11.16
N PRO A 311 -0.68 12.50 -11.46
CA PRO A 311 -0.61 13.52 -10.40
C PRO A 311 -1.92 13.65 -9.63
N ALA A 312 -3.04 13.82 -10.33
CA ALA A 312 -4.34 13.96 -9.68
C ALA A 312 -4.73 12.68 -8.94
N ALA A 313 -4.36 11.52 -9.50
CA ALA A 313 -4.65 10.23 -8.88
C ALA A 313 -3.90 10.06 -7.55
N LEU A 314 -2.64 10.51 -7.46
CA LEU A 314 -1.89 10.45 -6.21
C LEU A 314 -2.46 11.43 -5.18
N VAL A 315 -2.77 12.67 -5.60
CA VAL A 315 -3.40 13.64 -4.71
C VAL A 315 -4.71 13.07 -4.16
N GLY A 316 -5.53 12.48 -5.02
CA GLY A 316 -6.80 11.85 -4.61
C GLY A 316 -6.59 10.68 -3.64
N LEU A 317 -5.56 9.88 -3.87
CA LEU A 317 -5.21 8.78 -2.96
C LEU A 317 -4.91 9.33 -1.55
N LEU A 318 -4.11 10.38 -1.47
CA LEU A 318 -3.74 10.99 -0.19
C LEU A 318 -4.98 11.59 0.50
N ASN A 319 -5.98 12.00 -0.27
CA ASN A 319 -7.25 12.52 0.25
C ASN A 319 -8.27 11.41 0.55
N GLY A 320 -7.89 10.15 0.35
CA GLY A 320 -8.76 9.02 0.69
C GLY A 320 -9.89 8.75 -0.30
N GLU A 321 -9.72 9.09 -1.57
CA GLU A 321 -10.77 8.88 -2.57
C GLU A 321 -10.95 7.42 -2.98
N ASN A 322 -9.89 6.61 -2.91
CA ASN A 322 -9.88 5.26 -3.47
C ASN A 322 -10.59 4.23 -2.60
N PHE A 323 -11.06 3.18 -3.25
CA PHE A 323 -11.47 1.92 -2.63
C PHE A 323 -10.51 0.85 -3.15
N GLY A 324 -9.85 0.13 -2.26
CA GLY A 324 -8.84 -0.85 -2.65
C GLY A 324 -7.58 -0.20 -3.23
N LYS A 325 -6.93 -0.89 -4.15
CA LYS A 325 -5.66 -0.44 -4.75
C LYS A 325 -5.90 0.50 -5.91
N ARG A 326 -5.35 1.71 -5.84
CA ARG A 326 -5.41 2.66 -6.96
C ARG A 326 -4.28 2.36 -7.93
N ILE A 327 -4.62 2.23 -9.22
CA ILE A 327 -3.70 1.86 -10.29
C ILE A 327 -4.02 2.73 -11.51
N VAL A 328 -3.00 3.18 -12.24
CA VAL A 328 -3.22 3.91 -13.48
C VAL A 328 -2.77 3.05 -14.65
N LYS A 329 -3.66 2.85 -15.63
CA LYS A 329 -3.33 2.19 -16.89
C LYS A 329 -2.67 3.22 -17.79
N VAL A 330 -1.44 2.94 -18.21
CA VAL A 330 -0.63 3.86 -19.03
C VAL A 330 -0.76 3.54 -20.52
N ALA A 331 -0.80 2.24 -20.88
CA ALA A 331 -0.87 1.79 -22.27
C ALA A 331 -1.96 0.75 -22.50
#